data_7d94943100f756b108114f55b5df0fb7
#
_entry.id   7d94943100f756b108114f55b5df0fb7
#
_cell.length_a   1.000
_cell.length_b   1.000
_cell.length_c   1.000
_cell.angle_alpha   90.00
_cell.angle_beta   90.00
_cell.angle_gamma   90.00
#
_symmetry.space_group_name_H-M   'P 1'
#
loop_
_entity.id
_entity.type
_entity.pdbx_description
1 polymer ?
#
loop_
_entity_poly.entity_id
_entity_poly.type
_entity_poly.pdbx_seq_one_letter_code
_entity_poly.pdbx_strand_id
1 'polypeptide(L)'
;MYIDSYYLILVVPALLLSMWAQVKVKSTFEKFSKDAVAKNITGAQAAAYLLKVNNITDVKVEKVAGNLTDHYDPSHKVLRLSESVYGKATVAAVGVAAHETGHAIQHATKYGPLVLRSTLVPVANIGSAIGPTLAIAGLVLSFGILVDIGLLLFAGSVLFYVVTLPVEFNASRRAIVILGKSGAMNQDELKGVKKVLSAAAMTYVASALSAIGNFIRLLLISRNRRN
;
A
#
# COMPACT_ATOMS: atom_id res chain seq x y z
N MET A 1 26.14 -12.38 1.07
CA MET A 1 25.59 -11.00 0.90
C MET A 1 26.70 -10.03 1.24
N TYR A 2 27.16 -9.24 0.26
CA TYR A 2 28.24 -8.28 0.49
C TYR A 2 27.65 -7.04 1.16
N ILE A 3 28.05 -6.76 2.40
CA ILE A 3 27.65 -5.54 3.11
C ILE A 3 28.64 -4.46 2.72
N ASP A 4 28.25 -3.58 1.82
CA ASP A 4 29.00 -2.40 1.42
C ASP A 4 28.48 -1.15 2.17
N SER A 5 29.25 -0.06 2.16
CA SER A 5 28.87 1.19 2.86
C SER A 5 27.54 1.76 2.38
N TYR A 6 27.22 1.60 1.10
CA TYR A 6 25.91 2.05 0.56
C TYR A 6 24.76 1.24 1.12
N TYR A 7 24.95 -0.07 1.38
CA TYR A 7 23.96 -0.90 2.04
C TYR A 7 23.60 -0.36 3.42
N LEU A 8 24.63 -0.04 4.22
CA LEU A 8 24.43 0.49 5.58
C LEU A 8 23.72 1.84 5.59
N ILE A 9 24.03 2.70 4.62
CA ILE A 9 23.50 4.08 4.59
C ILE A 9 22.11 4.15 3.93
N LEU A 10 21.87 3.39 2.87
CA LEU A 10 20.65 3.51 2.06
C LEU A 10 19.61 2.44 2.37
N VAL A 11 20.05 1.21 2.66
CA VAL A 11 19.12 0.08 2.79
C VAL A 11 18.75 -0.18 4.25
N VAL A 12 19.72 -0.20 5.16
CA VAL A 12 19.46 -0.48 6.58
C VAL A 12 18.45 0.48 7.20
N PRO A 13 18.53 1.81 7.03
CA PRO A 13 17.52 2.72 7.58
C PRO A 13 16.12 2.45 7.03
N ALA A 14 15.99 2.12 5.73
CA ALA A 14 14.72 1.80 5.11
C ALA A 14 14.14 0.47 5.64
N LEU A 15 14.98 -0.53 5.90
CA LEU A 15 14.56 -1.78 6.56
C LEU A 15 14.07 -1.54 7.99
N LEU A 16 14.80 -0.75 8.77
CA LEU A 16 14.37 -0.37 10.13
C LEU A 16 13.03 0.38 10.11
N LEU A 17 12.85 1.30 9.17
CA LEU A 17 11.59 1.99 8.96
C LEU A 17 10.47 1.00 8.60
N SER A 18 10.75 0.00 7.74
CA SER A 18 9.77 -1.02 7.35
C SER A 18 9.34 -1.88 8.54
N MET A 19 10.27 -2.28 9.38
CA MET A 19 9.98 -3.03 10.60
C MET A 19 9.15 -2.19 11.58
N TRP A 20 9.54 -0.95 11.81
CA TRP A 20 8.79 -0.02 12.65
C TRP A 20 7.37 0.21 12.11
N ALA A 21 7.21 0.44 10.80
CA ALA A 21 5.91 0.66 10.17
C ALA A 21 4.99 -0.55 10.35
N GLN A 22 5.48 -1.78 10.19
CA GLN A 22 4.70 -3.00 10.39
C GLN A 22 4.22 -3.14 11.83
N VAL A 23 5.11 -2.92 12.82
CA VAL A 23 4.74 -2.93 14.24
C VAL A 23 3.70 -1.84 14.53
N LYS A 24 3.90 -0.65 13.96
CA LYS A 24 3.01 0.50 14.14
C LYS A 24 1.61 0.24 13.58
N VAL A 25 1.50 -0.35 12.39
CA VAL A 25 0.19 -0.74 11.81
C VAL A 25 -0.52 -1.70 12.73
N LYS A 26 0.14 -2.80 13.10
CA LYS A 26 -0.45 -3.84 13.95
C LYS A 26 -0.92 -3.29 15.28
N SER A 27 -0.06 -2.58 15.99
CA SER A 27 -0.38 -2.01 17.30
C SER A 27 -1.49 -0.95 17.24
N THR A 28 -1.49 -0.13 16.17
CA THR A 28 -2.53 0.89 15.98
C THR A 28 -3.88 0.24 15.64
N PHE A 29 -3.88 -0.74 14.75
CA PHE A 29 -5.09 -1.51 14.41
C PHE A 29 -5.66 -2.21 15.66
N GLU A 30 -4.84 -2.93 16.42
CA GLU A 30 -5.25 -3.62 17.66
C GLU A 30 -5.83 -2.65 18.70
N LYS A 31 -5.23 -1.46 18.84
CA LYS A 31 -5.74 -0.42 19.73
C LYS A 31 -7.16 0.00 19.34
N PHE A 32 -7.36 0.42 18.09
CA PHE A 32 -8.64 0.94 17.61
C PHE A 32 -9.67 -0.14 17.25
N SER A 33 -9.27 -1.42 17.28
CA SER A 33 -10.20 -2.56 17.24
C SER A 33 -10.94 -2.78 18.55
N LYS A 34 -10.54 -2.12 19.64
CA LYS A 34 -11.22 -2.14 20.93
C LYS A 34 -12.23 -1.01 21.07
N ASP A 35 -12.12 0.03 20.23
CA ASP A 35 -12.98 1.20 20.27
C ASP A 35 -14.20 0.94 19.38
N ALA A 36 -15.36 0.69 20.01
CA ALA A 36 -16.62 0.50 19.30
C ALA A 36 -17.10 1.79 18.63
N VAL A 37 -17.72 1.69 17.45
CA VAL A 37 -18.36 2.82 16.77
C VAL A 37 -19.74 3.08 17.40
N ALA A 38 -20.03 4.34 17.73
CA ALA A 38 -21.27 4.74 18.40
C ALA A 38 -22.55 4.28 17.67
N LYS A 39 -22.52 4.27 16.35
CA LYS A 39 -23.64 3.79 15.51
C LYS A 39 -23.70 2.27 15.35
N ASN A 40 -22.80 1.52 15.97
CA ASN A 40 -22.71 0.06 15.91
C ASN A 40 -22.75 -0.51 14.47
N ILE A 41 -22.21 0.21 13.50
CA ILE A 41 -22.10 -0.25 12.11
C ILE A 41 -20.86 -1.11 11.91
N THR A 42 -21.01 -2.25 11.25
CA THR A 42 -19.86 -3.11 10.92
C THR A 42 -19.08 -2.58 9.72
N GLY A 43 -17.83 -3.07 9.52
CA GLY A 43 -17.04 -2.73 8.34
C GLY A 43 -17.78 -3.02 7.03
N ALA A 44 -18.46 -4.18 6.92
CA ALA A 44 -19.23 -4.53 5.73
C ALA A 44 -20.42 -3.59 5.50
N GLN A 45 -21.16 -3.24 6.57
CA GLN A 45 -22.25 -2.28 6.47
C GLN A 45 -21.77 -0.88 6.08
N ALA A 46 -20.65 -0.45 6.65
CA ALA A 46 -20.02 0.82 6.29
C ALA A 46 -19.61 0.84 4.82
N ALA A 47 -18.90 -0.19 4.33
CA ALA A 47 -18.51 -0.30 2.93
C ALA A 47 -19.73 -0.25 2.00
N ALA A 48 -20.76 -1.07 2.26
CA ALA A 48 -21.98 -1.10 1.44
C ALA A 48 -22.70 0.26 1.43
N TYR A 49 -22.80 0.91 2.58
CA TYR A 49 -23.38 2.25 2.67
C TYR A 49 -22.57 3.30 1.88
N LEU A 50 -21.24 3.28 2.03
CA LEU A 50 -20.34 4.24 1.36
C LEU A 50 -20.32 4.02 -0.17
N LEU A 51 -20.37 2.78 -0.66
CA LEU A 51 -20.56 2.48 -2.08
C LEU A 51 -21.88 3.07 -2.60
N LYS A 52 -22.98 2.83 -1.88
CA LYS A 52 -24.32 3.32 -2.26
C LYS A 52 -24.37 4.86 -2.35
N VAL A 53 -23.84 5.58 -1.37
CA VAL A 53 -23.84 7.06 -1.38
C VAL A 53 -22.95 7.68 -2.44
N ASN A 54 -22.01 6.89 -3.00
CA ASN A 54 -21.18 7.28 -4.13
C ASN A 54 -21.71 6.73 -5.48
N ASN A 55 -22.95 6.23 -5.53
CA ASN A 55 -23.59 5.67 -6.73
C ASN A 55 -22.79 4.51 -7.37
N ILE A 56 -22.08 3.72 -6.57
CA ILE A 56 -21.36 2.52 -7.00
C ILE A 56 -22.24 1.31 -6.64
N THR A 57 -22.91 0.74 -7.64
CA THR A 57 -23.91 -0.34 -7.46
C THR A 57 -23.40 -1.69 -7.96
N ASP A 58 -22.29 -1.70 -8.68
CA ASP A 58 -21.71 -2.87 -9.34
C ASP A 58 -20.54 -3.49 -8.57
N VAL A 59 -20.26 -3.01 -7.36
CA VAL A 59 -19.23 -3.56 -6.46
C VAL A 59 -19.90 -4.35 -5.34
N LYS A 60 -19.52 -5.62 -5.19
CA LYS A 60 -19.98 -6.49 -4.09
C LYS A 60 -19.05 -6.39 -2.89
N VAL A 61 -19.59 -6.58 -1.69
CA VAL A 61 -18.80 -6.67 -0.46
C VAL A 61 -18.82 -8.11 0.03
N GLU A 62 -17.64 -8.73 0.11
CA GLU A 62 -17.47 -10.14 0.48
C GLU A 62 -16.51 -10.28 1.66
N LYS A 63 -16.66 -11.39 2.42
CA LYS A 63 -15.74 -11.77 3.48
C LYS A 63 -14.58 -12.57 2.88
N VAL A 64 -13.34 -12.30 3.34
CA VAL A 64 -12.14 -13.08 3.02
C VAL A 64 -11.49 -13.59 4.31
N ALA A 65 -10.85 -14.75 4.24
CA ALA A 65 -10.12 -15.34 5.37
C ALA A 65 -8.87 -14.52 5.71
N GLY A 66 -8.48 -14.56 6.99
CA GLY A 66 -7.27 -13.93 7.50
C GLY A 66 -7.51 -12.61 8.22
N ASN A 67 -6.40 -11.98 8.63
CA ASN A 67 -6.40 -10.67 9.31
C ASN A 67 -5.62 -9.66 8.45
N LEU A 68 -6.20 -8.47 8.26
CA LEU A 68 -5.60 -7.41 7.43
C LEU A 68 -5.32 -7.87 5.98
N THR A 69 -6.17 -8.74 5.47
CA THR A 69 -6.17 -9.20 4.07
C THR A 69 -7.18 -8.43 3.21
N ASP A 70 -7.66 -7.34 3.75
CA ASP A 70 -8.63 -6.46 3.11
C ASP A 70 -8.10 -5.90 1.80
N HIS A 71 -8.92 -5.90 0.76
CA HIS A 71 -8.55 -5.34 -0.54
C HIS A 71 -9.77 -5.11 -1.44
N TYR A 72 -9.63 -4.16 -2.35
CA TYR A 72 -10.53 -3.99 -3.48
C TYR A 72 -9.94 -4.67 -4.72
N ASP A 73 -10.73 -5.54 -5.35
CA ASP A 73 -10.38 -6.22 -6.62
C ASP A 73 -11.12 -5.52 -7.78
N PRO A 74 -10.43 -4.70 -8.58
CA PRO A 74 -11.04 -3.98 -9.68
C PRO A 74 -11.46 -4.89 -10.85
N SER A 75 -10.81 -6.05 -11.02
CA SER A 75 -11.09 -6.98 -12.12
C SER A 75 -12.43 -7.69 -11.93
N HIS A 76 -12.74 -8.07 -10.67
CA HIS A 76 -14.00 -8.73 -10.33
C HIS A 76 -15.03 -7.76 -9.73
N LYS A 77 -14.65 -6.49 -9.51
CA LYS A 77 -15.48 -5.48 -8.83
C LYS A 77 -15.97 -5.97 -7.48
N VAL A 78 -15.05 -6.46 -6.65
CA VAL A 78 -15.35 -7.00 -5.33
C VAL A 78 -14.48 -6.31 -4.28
N LEU A 79 -15.10 -5.87 -3.21
CA LEU A 79 -14.46 -5.37 -2.01
C LEU A 79 -14.42 -6.50 -0.99
N ARG A 80 -13.24 -7.07 -0.75
CA ARG A 80 -13.04 -8.19 0.18
C ARG A 80 -12.53 -7.68 1.52
N LEU A 81 -13.26 -8.02 2.57
CA LEU A 81 -12.96 -7.62 3.95
C LEU A 81 -12.59 -8.84 4.78
N SER A 82 -11.49 -8.73 5.51
CA SER A 82 -10.98 -9.77 6.41
C SER A 82 -11.90 -10.03 7.60
N GLU A 83 -11.65 -11.12 8.31
CA GLU A 83 -12.42 -11.51 9.50
C GLU A 83 -12.35 -10.46 10.62
N SER A 84 -11.23 -9.74 10.71
CA SER A 84 -11.04 -8.65 11.66
C SER A 84 -11.77 -7.36 11.30
N VAL A 85 -12.37 -7.29 10.10
CA VAL A 85 -13.02 -6.09 9.58
C VAL A 85 -14.49 -6.32 9.22
N TYR A 86 -14.82 -7.38 8.48
CA TYR A 86 -16.12 -7.59 7.88
C TYR A 86 -17.29 -7.44 8.87
N GLY A 87 -17.26 -8.20 9.96
CA GLY A 87 -18.33 -8.24 10.96
C GLY A 87 -18.08 -7.41 12.22
N LYS A 88 -17.06 -6.57 12.23
CA LYS A 88 -16.66 -5.80 13.42
C LYS A 88 -17.14 -4.36 13.35
N ALA A 89 -17.81 -3.90 14.42
CA ALA A 89 -18.29 -2.52 14.57
C ALA A 89 -17.31 -1.68 15.39
N THR A 90 -16.06 -1.58 14.91
CA THR A 90 -14.98 -0.85 15.58
C THR A 90 -14.39 0.24 14.69
N VAL A 91 -13.74 1.23 15.29
CA VAL A 91 -13.11 2.35 14.59
C VAL A 91 -12.10 1.86 13.55
N ALA A 92 -11.29 0.84 13.91
CA ALA A 92 -10.32 0.26 12.98
C ALA A 92 -11.02 -0.43 11.79
N ALA A 93 -12.03 -1.26 12.06
CA ALA A 93 -12.74 -2.01 11.03
C ALA A 93 -13.47 -1.10 10.03
N VAL A 94 -14.22 -0.12 10.54
CA VAL A 94 -14.92 0.85 9.69
C VAL A 94 -13.93 1.71 8.89
N GLY A 95 -12.79 2.09 9.50
CA GLY A 95 -11.74 2.85 8.83
C GLY A 95 -11.10 2.08 7.66
N VAL A 96 -10.76 0.80 7.86
CA VAL A 96 -10.20 -0.06 6.80
C VAL A 96 -11.22 -0.29 5.69
N ALA A 97 -12.47 -0.65 6.04
CA ALA A 97 -13.54 -0.84 5.07
C ALA A 97 -13.80 0.42 4.21
N ALA A 98 -13.72 1.60 4.83
CA ALA A 98 -13.84 2.87 4.12
C ALA A 98 -12.63 3.13 3.20
N HIS A 99 -11.42 2.72 3.58
CA HIS A 99 -10.22 2.81 2.74
C HIS A 99 -10.37 1.96 1.47
N GLU A 100 -10.80 0.71 1.60
CA GLU A 100 -11.05 -0.17 0.44
C GLU A 100 -12.18 0.39 -0.44
N THR A 101 -13.20 0.99 0.17
CA THR A 101 -14.22 1.75 -0.58
C THR A 101 -13.59 2.95 -1.32
N GLY A 102 -12.59 3.59 -0.73
CA GLY A 102 -11.80 4.64 -1.38
C GLY A 102 -11.18 4.19 -2.70
N HIS A 103 -10.64 2.96 -2.75
CA HIS A 103 -10.12 2.35 -3.98
C HIS A 103 -11.23 2.06 -5.00
N ALA A 104 -12.38 1.58 -4.56
CA ALA A 104 -13.53 1.40 -5.45
C ALA A 104 -13.98 2.73 -6.09
N ILE A 105 -13.98 3.82 -5.32
CA ILE A 105 -14.29 5.16 -5.81
C ILE A 105 -13.21 5.67 -6.78
N GLN A 106 -11.94 5.44 -6.50
CA GLN A 106 -10.85 5.74 -7.42
C GLN A 106 -11.03 5.03 -8.76
N HIS A 107 -11.39 3.74 -8.73
CA HIS A 107 -11.65 2.96 -9.92
C HIS A 107 -12.86 3.51 -10.70
N ALA A 108 -13.99 3.75 -10.04
CA ALA A 108 -15.20 4.30 -10.65
C ALA A 108 -14.98 5.69 -11.28
N THR A 109 -14.12 6.52 -10.66
CA THR A 109 -13.77 7.86 -11.16
C THR A 109 -12.57 7.87 -12.10
N LYS A 110 -12.03 6.72 -12.48
CA LYS A 110 -10.84 6.58 -13.34
C LYS A 110 -9.66 7.44 -12.86
N TYR A 111 -9.37 7.39 -11.55
CA TYR A 111 -8.29 8.17 -10.96
C TYR A 111 -6.94 7.85 -11.63
N GLY A 112 -6.33 8.84 -12.29
CA GLY A 112 -5.15 8.67 -13.14
C GLY A 112 -4.00 7.89 -12.49
N PRO A 113 -3.56 8.22 -11.26
CA PRO A 113 -2.51 7.45 -10.57
C PRO A 113 -2.87 5.98 -10.35
N LEU A 114 -4.14 5.63 -10.09
CA LEU A 114 -4.57 4.22 -9.97
C LEU A 114 -4.48 3.49 -11.31
N VAL A 115 -4.87 4.14 -12.41
CA VAL A 115 -4.74 3.57 -13.76
C VAL A 115 -3.27 3.32 -14.08
N LEU A 116 -2.40 4.29 -13.83
CA LEU A 116 -0.95 4.15 -14.05
C LEU A 116 -0.36 3.03 -13.18
N ARG A 117 -0.71 2.98 -11.87
CA ARG A 117 -0.30 1.88 -10.98
C ARG A 117 -0.69 0.52 -11.55
N SER A 118 -1.94 0.37 -12.02
CA SER A 118 -2.43 -0.91 -12.57
C SER A 118 -1.66 -1.32 -13.82
N THR A 119 -1.32 -0.38 -14.69
CA THR A 119 -0.49 -0.62 -15.89
C THR A 119 0.94 -1.04 -15.53
N LEU A 120 1.48 -0.52 -14.41
CA LEU A 120 2.83 -0.84 -13.95
C LEU A 120 2.95 -2.18 -13.21
N VAL A 121 1.84 -2.83 -12.81
CA VAL A 121 1.87 -4.12 -12.07
C VAL A 121 2.73 -5.19 -12.75
N PRO A 122 2.56 -5.52 -14.06
CA PRO A 122 3.40 -6.54 -14.69
C PRO A 122 4.87 -6.14 -14.75
N VAL A 123 5.17 -4.86 -15.01
CA VAL A 123 6.53 -4.32 -15.00
C VAL A 123 7.15 -4.43 -13.60
N ALA A 124 6.38 -4.10 -12.56
CA ALA A 124 6.83 -4.19 -11.17
C ALA A 124 7.12 -5.64 -10.76
N ASN A 125 6.26 -6.57 -11.13
CA ASN A 125 6.45 -7.99 -10.80
C ASN A 125 7.74 -8.55 -11.42
N ILE A 126 7.96 -8.32 -12.70
CA ILE A 126 9.18 -8.75 -13.38
C ILE A 126 10.39 -7.98 -12.83
N GLY A 127 10.28 -6.67 -12.72
CA GLY A 127 11.37 -5.80 -12.33
C GLY A 127 11.86 -6.04 -10.89
N SER A 128 10.95 -6.31 -9.95
CA SER A 128 11.35 -6.59 -8.56
C SER A 128 11.93 -8.01 -8.38
N ALA A 129 11.43 -8.98 -9.14
CA ALA A 129 11.88 -10.37 -9.04
C ALA A 129 13.24 -10.59 -9.74
N ILE A 130 13.40 -10.04 -10.94
CA ILE A 130 14.54 -10.34 -11.82
C ILE A 130 15.56 -9.20 -11.83
N GLY A 131 15.11 -7.94 -11.77
CA GLY A 131 15.98 -6.76 -11.94
C GLY A 131 17.19 -6.74 -11.03
N PRO A 132 17.06 -6.80 -9.70
CA PRO A 132 18.20 -6.78 -8.78
C PRO A 132 19.14 -7.98 -8.99
N THR A 133 18.57 -9.17 -9.21
CA THR A 133 19.35 -10.40 -9.43
C THR A 133 20.18 -10.29 -10.70
N LEU A 134 19.57 -9.80 -11.79
CA LEU A 134 20.26 -9.60 -13.07
C LEU A 134 21.38 -8.56 -12.97
N ALA A 135 21.11 -7.44 -12.28
CA ALA A 135 22.14 -6.42 -12.07
C ALA A 135 23.31 -6.97 -11.25
N ILE A 136 23.06 -7.72 -10.18
CA ILE A 136 24.10 -8.34 -9.36
C ILE A 136 24.89 -9.38 -10.18
N ALA A 137 24.20 -10.24 -10.95
CA ALA A 137 24.87 -11.21 -11.81
C ALA A 137 25.79 -10.52 -12.84
N GLY A 138 25.31 -9.44 -13.46
CA GLY A 138 26.11 -8.63 -14.38
C GLY A 138 27.34 -8.01 -13.72
N LEU A 139 27.22 -7.56 -12.47
CA LEU A 139 28.35 -7.08 -11.68
C LEU A 139 29.36 -8.18 -11.40
N VAL A 140 28.92 -9.38 -10.99
CA VAL A 140 29.81 -10.50 -10.68
C VAL A 140 30.55 -10.99 -11.93
N LEU A 141 29.85 -11.11 -13.05
CA LEU A 141 30.39 -11.57 -14.33
C LEU A 141 31.13 -10.49 -15.12
N SER A 142 31.20 -9.27 -14.60
CA SER A 142 31.77 -8.09 -15.30
C SER A 142 31.10 -7.84 -16.68
N PHE A 143 29.80 -8.13 -16.79
CA PHE A 143 29.03 -8.01 -18.01
C PHE A 143 28.08 -6.81 -17.95
N GLY A 144 28.56 -5.63 -18.41
CA GLY A 144 27.90 -4.34 -18.22
C GLY A 144 26.46 -4.26 -18.76
N ILE A 145 26.18 -4.88 -19.91
CA ILE A 145 24.83 -4.89 -20.52
C ILE A 145 23.81 -5.54 -19.58
N LEU A 146 24.21 -6.61 -18.88
CA LEU A 146 23.34 -7.32 -17.95
C LEU A 146 22.99 -6.43 -16.74
N VAL A 147 23.96 -5.63 -16.28
CA VAL A 147 23.74 -4.64 -15.22
C VAL A 147 22.73 -3.60 -15.66
N ASP A 148 22.87 -3.05 -16.88
CA ASP A 148 22.01 -2.00 -17.39
C ASP A 148 20.55 -2.50 -17.57
N ILE A 149 20.36 -3.69 -18.11
CA ILE A 149 19.04 -4.31 -18.24
C ILE A 149 18.43 -4.55 -16.85
N GLY A 150 19.22 -5.08 -15.90
CA GLY A 150 18.76 -5.31 -14.52
C GLY A 150 18.32 -4.03 -13.83
N LEU A 151 19.10 -2.96 -13.96
CA LEU A 151 18.77 -1.65 -13.41
C LEU A 151 17.53 -1.04 -14.08
N LEU A 152 17.38 -1.17 -15.40
CA LEU A 152 16.20 -0.68 -16.11
C LEU A 152 14.92 -1.37 -15.66
N LEU A 153 14.95 -2.69 -15.54
CA LEU A 153 13.82 -3.47 -15.03
C LEU A 153 13.48 -3.08 -13.58
N PHE A 154 14.50 -2.92 -12.75
CA PHE A 154 14.29 -2.53 -11.37
C PHE A 154 13.78 -1.10 -11.22
N ALA A 155 14.19 -0.16 -12.11
CA ALA A 155 13.63 1.19 -12.15
C ALA A 155 12.12 1.20 -12.37
N GLY A 156 11.60 0.30 -13.19
CA GLY A 156 10.15 0.11 -13.37
C GLY A 156 9.43 -0.27 -12.07
N SER A 157 10.03 -1.12 -11.24
CA SER A 157 9.49 -1.46 -9.91
C SER A 157 9.56 -0.28 -8.96
N VAL A 158 10.64 0.49 -8.97
CA VAL A 158 10.76 1.72 -8.16
C VAL A 158 9.65 2.70 -8.53
N LEU A 159 9.41 2.90 -9.83
CA LEU A 159 8.33 3.76 -10.31
C LEU A 159 6.95 3.29 -9.81
N PHE A 160 6.70 1.97 -9.81
CA PHE A 160 5.46 1.42 -9.25
C PHE A 160 5.29 1.76 -7.78
N TYR A 161 6.32 1.60 -6.94
CA TYR A 161 6.24 1.95 -5.52
C TYR A 161 5.98 3.45 -5.32
N VAL A 162 6.62 4.31 -6.09
CA VAL A 162 6.42 5.77 -6.02
C VAL A 162 5.00 6.15 -6.43
N VAL A 163 4.49 5.59 -7.54
CA VAL A 163 3.12 5.84 -8.03
C VAL A 163 2.06 5.28 -7.07
N THR A 164 2.39 4.24 -6.31
CA THR A 164 1.49 3.69 -5.29
C THR A 164 1.21 4.68 -4.16
N LEU A 165 2.15 5.54 -3.77
CA LEU A 165 1.97 6.50 -2.68
C LEU A 165 0.77 7.44 -2.87
N PRO A 166 0.64 8.19 -3.99
CA PRO A 166 -0.53 9.05 -4.19
C PRO A 166 -1.85 8.28 -4.27
N VAL A 167 -1.83 7.02 -4.71
CA VAL A 167 -3.04 6.16 -4.72
C VAL A 167 -3.49 5.89 -3.30
N GLU A 168 -2.61 5.43 -2.43
CA GLU A 168 -2.90 5.07 -1.04
C GLU A 168 -3.29 6.28 -0.18
N PHE A 169 -2.56 7.39 -0.31
CA PHE A 169 -2.90 8.62 0.39
C PHE A 169 -4.26 9.18 -0.05
N ASN A 170 -4.57 9.10 -1.34
CA ASN A 170 -5.85 9.56 -1.87
C ASN A 170 -7.00 8.66 -1.42
N ALA A 171 -6.85 7.32 -1.41
CA ALA A 171 -7.85 6.39 -0.89
C ALA A 171 -8.14 6.67 0.59
N SER A 172 -7.10 6.80 1.42
CA SER A 172 -7.22 7.14 2.84
C SER A 172 -7.91 8.50 3.06
N ARG A 173 -7.56 9.51 2.26
CA ARG A 173 -8.19 10.84 2.33
C ARG A 173 -9.68 10.76 1.96
N ARG A 174 -10.03 10.04 0.89
CA ARG A 174 -11.42 9.82 0.49
C ARG A 174 -12.20 9.12 1.61
N ALA A 175 -11.65 8.06 2.22
CA ALA A 175 -12.26 7.35 3.34
C ALA A 175 -12.64 8.30 4.49
N ILE A 176 -11.70 9.12 4.96
CA ILE A 176 -11.92 10.06 6.07
C ILE A 176 -13.00 11.11 5.70
N VAL A 177 -12.93 11.68 4.49
CA VAL A 177 -13.88 12.69 4.03
C VAL A 177 -15.30 12.13 3.91
N ILE A 178 -15.44 10.93 3.37
CA ILE A 178 -16.75 10.30 3.16
C ILE A 178 -17.37 9.87 4.48
N LEU A 179 -16.58 9.26 5.38
CA LEU A 179 -17.05 8.91 6.73
C LEU A 179 -17.52 10.15 7.50
N GLY A 180 -16.80 11.26 7.41
CA GLY A 180 -17.20 12.51 8.04
C GLY A 180 -18.48 13.10 7.45
N LYS A 181 -18.57 13.18 6.12
CA LYS A 181 -19.75 13.73 5.41
C LYS A 181 -21.00 12.87 5.57
N SER A 182 -20.87 11.57 5.63
CA SER A 182 -21.97 10.64 5.80
C SER A 182 -22.56 10.64 7.21
N GLY A 183 -21.87 11.29 8.16
CA GLY A 183 -22.24 11.23 9.58
C GLY A 183 -22.12 9.83 10.18
N ALA A 184 -21.48 8.88 9.50
CA ALA A 184 -21.31 7.51 9.96
C ALA A 184 -20.48 7.42 11.25
N MET A 185 -19.57 8.37 11.44
CA MET A 185 -18.68 8.45 12.59
C MET A 185 -18.62 9.88 13.16
N ASN A 186 -18.41 9.98 14.46
CA ASN A 186 -18.17 11.25 15.13
C ASN A 186 -16.70 11.72 14.95
N GLN A 187 -16.39 12.94 15.43
CA GLN A 187 -15.07 13.54 15.24
C GLN A 187 -13.93 12.77 15.92
N ASP A 188 -14.18 12.15 17.07
CA ASP A 188 -13.14 11.42 17.80
C ASP A 188 -12.88 10.05 17.15
N GLU A 189 -13.91 9.39 16.67
CA GLU A 189 -13.80 8.19 15.86
C GLU A 189 -13.04 8.47 14.55
N LEU A 190 -13.30 9.59 13.87
CA LEU A 190 -12.56 10.01 12.67
C LEU A 190 -11.08 10.27 12.95
N LYS A 191 -10.73 10.82 14.13
CA LYS A 191 -9.33 10.94 14.57
C LYS A 191 -8.68 9.56 14.73
N GLY A 192 -9.42 8.58 15.25
CA GLY A 192 -8.99 7.18 15.34
C GLY A 192 -8.75 6.56 13.97
N VAL A 193 -9.70 6.69 13.05
CA VAL A 193 -9.55 6.25 11.65
C VAL A 193 -8.32 6.87 11.02
N LYS A 194 -8.12 8.18 11.15
CA LYS A 194 -6.93 8.87 10.62
C LYS A 194 -5.63 8.27 11.14
N LYS A 195 -5.56 7.90 12.44
CA LYS A 195 -4.37 7.25 13.02
C LYS A 195 -4.14 5.86 12.43
N VAL A 196 -5.20 5.05 12.26
CA VAL A 196 -5.12 3.72 11.65
C VAL A 196 -4.61 3.82 10.21
N LEU A 197 -5.24 4.66 9.39
CA LEU A 197 -4.88 4.81 7.97
C LEU A 197 -3.51 5.48 7.79
N SER A 198 -3.13 6.42 8.65
CA SER A 198 -1.78 7.00 8.62
C SER A 198 -0.71 5.98 8.98
N ALA A 199 -0.96 5.08 9.93
CA ALA A 199 -0.03 4.00 10.26
C ALA A 199 0.12 3.04 9.06
N ALA A 200 -0.99 2.66 8.41
CA ALA A 200 -0.95 1.84 7.20
C ALA A 200 -0.17 2.51 6.06
N ALA A 201 -0.38 3.82 5.84
CA ALA A 201 0.31 4.58 4.80
C ALA A 201 1.85 4.58 4.97
N MET A 202 2.36 4.49 6.21
CA MET A 202 3.80 4.41 6.48
C MET A 202 4.44 3.14 5.93
N THR A 203 3.70 2.05 5.76
CA THR A 203 4.24 0.83 5.13
C THR A 203 4.54 1.03 3.65
N TYR A 204 3.71 1.78 2.94
CA TYR A 204 3.96 2.13 1.53
C TYR A 204 5.13 3.10 1.39
N VAL A 205 5.27 4.07 2.30
CA VAL A 205 6.44 4.96 2.34
C VAL A 205 7.72 4.15 2.57
N ALA A 206 7.71 3.24 3.54
CA ALA A 206 8.86 2.39 3.84
C ALA A 206 9.24 1.49 2.66
N SER A 207 8.24 0.90 1.97
CA SER A 207 8.46 0.09 0.77
C SER A 207 9.07 0.90 -0.38
N ALA A 208 8.58 2.12 -0.63
CA ALA A 208 9.13 3.00 -1.65
C ALA A 208 10.57 3.41 -1.33
N LEU A 209 10.86 3.78 -0.07
CA LEU A 209 12.22 4.12 0.35
C LEU A 209 13.17 2.92 0.27
N SER A 210 12.71 1.71 0.58
CA SER A 210 13.50 0.48 0.44
C SER A 210 13.83 0.19 -1.02
N ALA A 211 12.87 0.34 -1.92
CA ALA A 211 13.08 0.15 -3.36
C ALA A 211 14.06 1.20 -3.92
N ILE A 212 13.86 2.47 -3.58
CA ILE A 212 14.75 3.58 -3.98
C ILE A 212 16.16 3.36 -3.44
N GLY A 213 16.31 3.05 -2.15
CA GLY A 213 17.62 2.83 -1.52
C GLY A 213 18.38 1.68 -2.17
N ASN A 214 17.74 0.55 -2.43
CA ASN A 214 18.35 -0.57 -3.14
C ASN A 214 18.71 -0.23 -4.59
N PHE A 215 17.85 0.51 -5.29
CA PHE A 215 18.14 0.95 -6.66
C PHE A 215 19.37 1.86 -6.73
N ILE A 216 19.40 2.89 -5.88
CA ILE A 216 20.55 3.82 -5.82
C ILE A 216 21.82 3.07 -5.45
N ARG A 217 21.76 2.14 -4.49
CA ARG A 217 22.90 1.31 -4.11
C ARG A 217 23.46 0.55 -5.32
N LEU A 218 22.62 -0.20 -6.04
CA LEU A 218 23.07 -0.96 -7.21
C LEU A 218 23.63 -0.05 -8.31
N LEU A 219 23.02 1.12 -8.53
CA LEU A 219 23.50 2.11 -9.47
C LEU A 219 24.89 2.63 -9.10
N LEU A 220 25.14 2.97 -7.83
CA LEU A 220 26.43 3.46 -7.36
C LEU A 220 27.51 2.39 -7.45
N ILE A 221 27.22 1.14 -7.07
CA ILE A 221 28.14 0.01 -7.22
C ILE A 221 28.52 -0.19 -8.70
N SER A 222 27.54 -0.13 -9.59
CA SER A 222 27.76 -0.26 -11.03
C SER A 222 28.68 0.83 -11.58
N ARG A 223 28.48 2.07 -11.16
CA ARG A 223 29.33 3.20 -11.59
C ARG A 223 30.77 3.08 -11.09
N ASN A 224 30.97 2.70 -9.83
CA ASN A 224 32.32 2.56 -9.26
C ASN A 224 33.13 1.41 -9.87
N ARG A 225 32.48 0.44 -10.51
CA ARG A 225 33.21 -0.63 -11.23
C ARG A 225 33.52 -0.32 -12.68
N ARG A 226 32.88 0.70 -13.25
CA ARG A 226 33.13 1.14 -14.64
C ARG A 226 34.24 2.21 -14.75
N ASN A 227 34.55 2.86 -13.61
CA ASN A 227 35.67 3.80 -13.46
C ASN A 227 36.90 3.07 -12.88
#